data_0fda15fe30c5114e643e2ddcaa7d605a
#
_entry.id   0fda15fe30c5114e643e2ddcaa7d605a
#
_cell.length_a   1.000
_cell.length_b   1.000
_cell.length_c   1.000
_cell.angle_alpha   90.00
_cell.angle_beta   90.00
_cell.angle_gamma   90.00
#
_symmetry.space_group_name_H-M   'P 1'
#
loop_
_entity.id
_entity.type
_entity.pdbx_description
1 polymer ?
#
loop_
_entity_poly.entity_id
_entity_poly.type
_entity_poly.pdbx_seq_one_letter_code
_entity_poly.pdbx_strand_id
1 'polypeptide(L)'
;MPRSPLPKRKLNIVPFVSVDNMMKLVLTIGVERFLVELADSIESDFKRWESFDKTPRLASHSADGVIELMPTSDKATYGFKYVNGHPKNMRDGLQTVTAFGVLADVASGYPLLLTEMTILTALRTAATSALAAKHLAPEGARTMALIGNGAQAEFQAIAFKALLGIDRLRLYDIDPAASAKCVRNLGGFGLDITVCPSAEAAVEGAQIVTADKQYATILTDNMVGAGIHINAVGGDCPGKTELHADILRRSAIFTEFTPQTRTEGEIQQLPADHPVTELWQVIAGLAPGRRDARQITLFDSVGFAIEDFSALWYVSAQLRATGLYEELDLLADPDEPRDLFGMLLRADAIRTAA
;
A
#
# COMPACT_ATOMS: atom_id res chain seq x y z
N MET A 1 -5.05 -15.72 -12.74
CA MET A 1 -4.26 -16.79 -13.38
C MET A 1 -3.79 -17.75 -12.29
N PRO A 2 -3.74 -19.09 -12.53
CA PRO A 2 -3.18 -19.99 -11.53
C PRO A 2 -1.71 -19.62 -11.27
N ARG A 3 -1.36 -19.47 -10.01
CA ARG A 3 0.01 -19.19 -9.56
C ARG A 3 0.85 -20.42 -9.82
N SER A 4 1.65 -20.42 -10.88
CA SER A 4 2.52 -21.53 -11.24
C SER A 4 3.80 -21.47 -10.39
N PRO A 5 4.27 -22.59 -9.80
CA PRO A 5 5.50 -22.58 -9.00
C PRO A 5 6.70 -22.12 -9.83
N LEU A 6 7.63 -21.45 -9.18
CA LEU A 6 8.91 -21.06 -9.77
C LEU A 6 9.68 -22.32 -10.25
N PRO A 7 10.50 -22.24 -11.32
CA PRO A 7 11.29 -23.39 -11.80
C PRO A 7 12.23 -23.91 -10.70
N LYS A 8 12.64 -25.18 -10.80
CA LYS A 8 13.64 -25.81 -9.90
C LYS A 8 14.89 -24.94 -9.84
N ARG A 9 15.18 -24.38 -8.66
CA ARG A 9 16.33 -23.52 -8.35
C ARG A 9 17.43 -24.31 -7.66
N LYS A 10 18.65 -23.76 -7.66
CA LYS A 10 19.59 -24.00 -6.57
C LYS A 10 18.92 -23.52 -5.30
N LEU A 11 18.82 -24.37 -4.28
CA LEU A 11 18.02 -24.11 -3.08
C LEU A 11 18.53 -22.94 -2.25
N ASN A 12 19.83 -22.60 -2.35
CA ASN A 12 20.49 -21.51 -1.64
C ASN A 12 20.27 -20.11 -2.27
N ILE A 13 19.80 -20.05 -3.52
CA ILE A 13 19.66 -18.79 -4.26
C ILE A 13 18.25 -18.25 -4.17
N VAL A 14 18.13 -17.02 -3.70
CA VAL A 14 16.86 -16.30 -3.60
C VAL A 14 16.91 -15.08 -4.54
N PRO A 15 15.89 -14.86 -5.39
CA PRO A 15 15.80 -13.61 -6.17
C PRO A 15 15.62 -12.43 -5.26
N PHE A 16 16.39 -11.40 -5.55
CA PHE A 16 16.31 -10.11 -4.87
C PHE A 16 15.99 -9.00 -5.88
N VAL A 17 14.96 -8.23 -5.59
CA VAL A 17 14.63 -7.03 -6.35
C VAL A 17 15.10 -5.81 -5.56
N SER A 18 16.21 -5.23 -6.00
CA SER A 18 16.77 -4.00 -5.46
C SER A 18 15.92 -2.77 -5.85
N VAL A 19 16.16 -1.62 -5.22
CA VAL A 19 15.52 -0.34 -5.57
C VAL A 19 15.70 -0.03 -7.07
N ASP A 20 16.90 -0.22 -7.62
CA ASP A 20 17.19 0.04 -9.03
C ASP A 20 16.40 -0.90 -9.96
N ASN A 21 16.31 -2.18 -9.62
CA ASN A 21 15.52 -3.15 -10.38
C ASN A 21 14.01 -2.87 -10.26
N MET A 22 13.52 -2.42 -9.11
CA MET A 22 12.12 -2.02 -8.96
C MET A 22 11.80 -0.79 -9.82
N MET A 23 12.64 0.23 -9.81
CA MET A 23 12.46 1.41 -10.67
C MET A 23 12.46 1.03 -12.16
N LYS A 24 13.41 0.20 -12.58
CA LYS A 24 13.47 -0.31 -13.97
C LYS A 24 12.22 -1.11 -14.33
N LEU A 25 11.71 -1.94 -13.42
CA LEU A 25 10.49 -2.73 -13.63
C LEU A 25 9.28 -1.83 -13.85
N VAL A 26 9.07 -0.84 -12.97
CA VAL A 26 7.96 0.13 -13.09
C VAL A 26 8.05 0.92 -14.39
N LEU A 27 9.25 1.39 -14.76
CA LEU A 27 9.46 2.14 -16.01
C LEU A 27 9.27 1.27 -17.26
N THR A 28 9.68 0.00 -17.22
CA THR A 28 9.52 -0.93 -18.35
C THR A 28 8.05 -1.25 -18.62
N ILE A 29 7.26 -1.44 -17.56
CA ILE A 29 5.82 -1.71 -17.67
C ILE A 29 5.05 -0.41 -17.98
N GLY A 30 5.53 0.72 -17.48
CA GLY A 30 4.84 1.99 -17.42
C GLY A 30 4.01 2.13 -16.14
N VAL A 31 4.18 3.24 -15.42
CA VAL A 31 3.61 3.41 -14.07
C VAL A 31 2.08 3.28 -14.03
N GLU A 32 1.36 3.84 -15.01
CA GLU A 32 -0.11 3.73 -15.10
C GLU A 32 -0.55 2.26 -15.25
N ARG A 33 0.07 1.54 -16.17
CA ARG A 33 -0.22 0.12 -16.39
C ARG A 33 0.16 -0.73 -15.18
N PHE A 34 1.29 -0.45 -14.55
CA PHE A 34 1.72 -1.13 -13.32
C PHE A 34 0.66 -0.99 -12.22
N LEU A 35 0.13 0.22 -12.00
CA LEU A 35 -0.91 0.50 -11.00
C LEU A 35 -2.23 -0.22 -11.30
N VAL A 36 -2.65 -0.27 -12.57
CA VAL A 36 -3.86 -1.00 -12.97
C VAL A 36 -3.70 -2.50 -12.73
N GLU A 37 -2.60 -3.10 -13.21
CA GLU A 37 -2.35 -4.54 -13.05
C GLU A 37 -2.17 -4.93 -11.56
N LEU A 38 -1.57 -4.05 -10.76
CA LEU A 38 -1.43 -4.23 -9.32
C LEU A 38 -2.79 -4.16 -8.61
N ALA A 39 -3.65 -3.21 -8.97
CA ALA A 39 -5.01 -3.12 -8.45
C ALA A 39 -5.82 -4.38 -8.80
N ASP A 40 -5.70 -4.91 -10.01
CA ASP A 40 -6.34 -6.17 -10.43
C ASP A 40 -5.83 -7.36 -9.62
N SER A 41 -4.53 -7.38 -9.28
CA SER A 41 -3.94 -8.41 -8.41
C SER A 41 -4.51 -8.35 -7.00
N ILE A 42 -4.61 -7.13 -6.42
CA ILE A 42 -5.22 -6.91 -5.10
C ILE A 42 -6.71 -7.28 -5.11
N GLU A 43 -7.47 -6.86 -6.12
CA GLU A 43 -8.87 -7.22 -6.28
C GLU A 43 -9.08 -8.73 -6.34
N SER A 44 -8.21 -9.45 -7.05
CA SER A 44 -8.23 -10.91 -7.14
C SER A 44 -8.00 -11.58 -5.79
N ASP A 45 -7.10 -11.05 -4.97
CA ASP A 45 -6.85 -11.59 -3.63
C ASP A 45 -7.98 -11.23 -2.65
N PHE A 46 -8.57 -10.06 -2.76
CA PHE A 46 -9.75 -9.68 -1.97
C PHE A 46 -10.97 -10.57 -2.28
N LYS A 47 -11.15 -11.00 -3.54
CA LYS A 47 -12.19 -11.99 -3.90
C LYS A 47 -12.03 -13.35 -3.24
N ARG A 48 -10.82 -13.71 -2.83
CA ARG A 48 -10.51 -14.96 -2.10
C ARG A 48 -10.10 -14.72 -0.66
N TRP A 49 -10.57 -13.64 -0.04
CA TRP A 49 -10.24 -13.17 1.32
C TRP A 49 -10.23 -14.28 2.37
N GLU A 50 -11.22 -15.18 2.34
CA GLU A 50 -11.35 -16.28 3.29
C GLU A 50 -10.24 -17.34 3.19
N SER A 51 -9.46 -17.35 2.13
CA SER A 51 -8.33 -18.26 1.99
C SER A 51 -7.07 -17.80 2.75
N PHE A 52 -7.06 -16.56 3.23
CA PHE A 52 -5.91 -15.98 3.91
C PHE A 52 -6.00 -16.10 5.43
N ASP A 53 -4.83 -16.28 6.06
CA ASP A 53 -4.65 -16.02 7.47
C ASP A 53 -4.61 -14.51 7.69
N LYS A 54 -5.43 -14.02 8.60
CA LYS A 54 -5.61 -12.59 8.89
C LYS A 54 -5.14 -12.28 10.29
N THR A 55 -4.06 -11.54 10.39
CA THR A 55 -3.48 -11.09 11.66
C THR A 55 -3.22 -9.59 11.55
N PRO A 56 -3.63 -8.78 12.54
CA PRO A 56 -3.18 -7.39 12.62
C PRO A 56 -1.65 -7.33 12.59
N ARG A 57 -1.11 -6.21 12.13
CA ARG A 57 0.34 -5.99 12.11
C ARG A 57 0.96 -6.14 13.51
N LEU A 58 2.18 -6.66 13.55
CA LEU A 58 2.98 -6.75 14.77
C LEU A 58 3.86 -5.51 14.85
N ALA A 59 3.59 -4.66 15.83
CA ALA A 59 4.22 -3.36 15.95
C ALA A 59 5.16 -3.26 17.17
N SER A 60 6.33 -2.62 16.98
CA SER A 60 7.23 -2.19 18.03
C SER A 60 7.25 -0.65 18.03
N HIS A 61 6.60 -0.07 19.04
CA HIS A 61 6.50 1.39 19.19
C HIS A 61 7.67 1.98 19.96
N SER A 62 8.10 3.17 19.56
CA SER A 62 9.08 4.00 20.24
C SER A 62 8.57 5.45 20.35
N ALA A 63 9.32 6.31 21.05
CA ALA A 63 9.02 7.75 21.12
C ALA A 63 9.17 8.47 19.76
N ASP A 64 9.88 7.86 18.82
CA ASP A 64 10.25 8.49 17.54
C ASP A 64 9.52 7.87 16.34
N GLY A 65 8.86 6.70 16.53
CA GLY A 65 8.13 6.02 15.47
C GLY A 65 7.81 4.58 15.78
N VAL A 66 7.50 3.82 14.75
CA VAL A 66 7.10 2.41 14.83
C VAL A 66 7.88 1.57 13.82
N ILE A 67 8.15 0.32 14.19
CA ILE A 67 8.64 -0.72 13.28
C ILE A 67 7.61 -1.86 13.30
N GLU A 68 7.22 -2.33 12.13
CA GLU A 68 6.12 -3.27 11.98
C GLU A 68 6.46 -4.45 11.09
N LEU A 69 5.86 -5.59 11.40
CA LEU A 69 5.77 -6.74 10.52
C LEU A 69 4.30 -6.98 10.15
N MET A 70 4.03 -7.15 8.87
CA MET A 70 2.70 -7.36 8.32
C MET A 70 2.65 -8.74 7.62
N PRO A 71 2.43 -9.83 8.38
CA PRO A 71 2.42 -11.19 7.83
C PRO A 71 1.04 -11.61 7.35
N THR A 72 1.02 -12.48 6.33
CA THR A 72 -0.16 -13.22 5.89
C THR A 72 0.23 -14.49 5.14
N SER A 73 -0.70 -15.42 5.01
CA SER A 73 -0.52 -16.66 4.23
C SER A 73 -1.80 -17.04 3.53
N ASP A 74 -1.69 -17.56 2.29
CA ASP A 74 -2.82 -18.17 1.57
C ASP A 74 -2.80 -19.71 1.61
N LYS A 75 -2.13 -20.29 2.61
CA LYS A 75 -1.89 -21.73 2.84
C LYS A 75 -0.86 -22.37 1.91
N ALA A 76 -0.54 -21.78 0.78
CA ALA A 76 0.50 -22.24 -0.14
C ALA A 76 1.76 -21.36 -0.05
N THR A 77 1.57 -20.08 0.11
CA THR A 77 2.62 -19.08 0.22
C THR A 77 2.42 -18.25 1.47
N TYR A 78 3.50 -18.02 2.19
CA TYR A 78 3.60 -17.05 3.27
C TYR A 78 4.26 -15.79 2.73
N GLY A 79 3.79 -14.64 3.15
CA GLY A 79 4.40 -13.36 2.82
C GLY A 79 4.42 -12.43 4.01
N PHE A 80 5.43 -11.58 4.09
CA PHE A 80 5.44 -10.49 5.05
C PHE A 80 6.13 -9.26 4.47
N LYS A 81 5.75 -8.11 4.99
CA LYS A 81 6.46 -6.84 4.84
C LYS A 81 7.03 -6.42 6.20
N TYR A 82 8.30 -6.03 6.20
CA TYR A 82 8.88 -5.16 7.22
C TYR A 82 8.66 -3.72 6.77
N VAL A 83 8.22 -2.86 7.66
CA VAL A 83 8.06 -1.42 7.39
C VAL A 83 8.31 -0.63 8.66
N ASN A 84 8.86 0.57 8.52
CA ASN A 84 8.93 1.55 9.61
C ASN A 84 8.10 2.79 9.28
N GLY A 85 7.65 3.48 10.34
CA GLY A 85 7.07 4.81 10.29
C GLY A 85 7.78 5.71 11.28
N HIS A 86 8.68 6.59 10.80
CA HIS A 86 9.47 7.50 11.63
C HIS A 86 9.32 8.94 11.13
N PRO A 87 8.27 9.68 11.55
CA PRO A 87 7.95 11.02 11.02
C PRO A 87 9.07 12.05 11.21
N LYS A 88 9.89 11.91 12.26
CA LYS A 88 10.99 12.83 12.55
C LYS A 88 12.20 12.68 11.62
N ASN A 89 12.31 11.56 10.90
CA ASN A 89 13.43 11.26 10.00
C ASN A 89 13.69 12.33 8.95
N MET A 90 12.64 13.01 8.48
CA MET A 90 12.79 14.09 7.49
C MET A 90 13.68 15.24 7.98
N ARG A 91 13.77 15.47 9.31
CA ARG A 91 14.63 16.50 9.90
C ARG A 91 16.11 16.19 9.73
N ASP A 92 16.41 14.90 9.61
CA ASP A 92 17.77 14.36 9.47
C ASP A 92 18.09 13.93 8.02
N GLY A 93 17.20 14.28 7.06
CA GLY A 93 17.35 13.92 5.65
C GLY A 93 17.08 12.44 5.35
N LEU A 94 16.45 11.72 6.28
CA LEU A 94 16.06 10.32 6.13
C LEU A 94 14.59 10.20 5.72
N GLN A 95 14.23 9.07 5.10
CA GLN A 95 12.85 8.78 4.72
C GLN A 95 12.00 8.46 5.95
N THR A 96 10.75 8.93 5.94
CA THR A 96 9.76 8.60 6.98
C THR A 96 9.43 7.11 6.97
N VAL A 97 9.34 6.52 5.78
CA VAL A 97 8.95 5.12 5.57
C VAL A 97 10.02 4.43 4.73
N THR A 98 10.50 3.28 5.21
CA THR A 98 11.30 2.33 4.43
C THR A 98 10.74 0.94 4.63
N ALA A 99 10.80 0.09 3.60
CA ALA A 99 10.22 -1.24 3.68
C ALA A 99 10.96 -2.25 2.79
N PHE A 100 10.89 -3.52 3.19
CA PHE A 100 11.22 -4.67 2.35
C PHE A 100 10.24 -5.82 2.62
N GLY A 101 10.19 -6.79 1.72
CA GLY A 101 9.26 -7.91 1.87
C GLY A 101 9.82 -9.22 1.35
N VAL A 102 9.18 -10.29 1.81
CA VAL A 102 9.54 -11.67 1.50
C VAL A 102 8.30 -12.46 1.11
N LEU A 103 8.44 -13.34 0.12
CA LEU A 103 7.55 -14.49 -0.11
C LEU A 103 8.30 -15.77 0.24
N ALA A 104 7.60 -16.73 0.85
CA ALA A 104 8.15 -18.06 1.17
C ALA A 104 7.13 -19.16 0.83
N ASP A 105 7.62 -20.32 0.45
CA ASP A 105 6.81 -21.52 0.25
C ASP A 105 6.39 -22.12 1.59
N VAL A 106 5.11 -22.32 1.81
CA VAL A 106 4.59 -22.84 3.09
C VAL A 106 5.01 -24.29 3.33
N ALA A 107 5.10 -25.11 2.28
CA ALA A 107 5.41 -26.53 2.42
C ALA A 107 6.86 -26.78 2.86
N SER A 108 7.80 -25.96 2.40
CA SER A 108 9.23 -26.11 2.69
C SER A 108 9.79 -25.06 3.64
N GLY A 109 9.10 -23.91 3.80
CA GLY A 109 9.60 -22.75 4.51
C GLY A 109 10.65 -21.93 3.75
N TYR A 110 11.01 -22.33 2.52
CA TYR A 110 12.07 -21.68 1.74
C TYR A 110 11.58 -20.34 1.17
N PRO A 111 12.40 -19.25 1.27
CA PRO A 111 12.07 -17.99 0.64
C PRO A 111 12.08 -18.09 -0.89
N LEU A 112 11.08 -17.48 -1.50
CA LEU A 112 10.86 -17.44 -2.95
C LEU A 112 11.29 -16.12 -3.56
N LEU A 113 11.25 -15.04 -2.79
CA LEU A 113 11.53 -13.67 -3.20
C LEU A 113 11.91 -12.83 -1.99
N LEU A 114 12.89 -11.98 -2.16
CA LEU A 114 13.17 -10.81 -1.31
C LEU A 114 13.09 -9.56 -2.19
N THR A 115 12.42 -8.51 -1.75
CA THR A 115 12.29 -7.28 -2.56
C THR A 115 12.25 -6.03 -1.71
N GLU A 116 12.77 -4.92 -2.26
CA GLU A 116 12.48 -3.60 -1.74
C GLU A 116 10.95 -3.37 -1.76
N MET A 117 10.43 -2.69 -0.78
CA MET A 117 9.01 -2.37 -0.70
C MET A 117 8.73 -0.91 -0.35
N THR A 118 9.72 -0.02 -0.33
CA THR A 118 9.45 1.40 -0.11
C THR A 118 8.66 1.99 -1.28
N ILE A 119 9.16 1.79 -2.51
CA ILE A 119 8.48 2.18 -3.75
C ILE A 119 7.21 1.32 -3.94
N LEU A 120 7.34 0.01 -3.72
CA LEU A 120 6.22 -0.92 -3.90
C LEU A 120 5.08 -0.64 -2.91
N THR A 121 5.37 -0.21 -1.66
CA THR A 121 4.35 0.23 -0.71
C THR A 121 3.62 1.48 -1.21
N ALA A 122 4.34 2.45 -1.78
CA ALA A 122 3.70 3.63 -2.36
C ALA A 122 2.73 3.25 -3.51
N LEU A 123 3.18 2.36 -4.39
CA LEU A 123 2.38 1.86 -5.52
C LEU A 123 1.16 1.06 -5.04
N ARG A 124 1.31 0.11 -4.09
CA ARG A 124 0.18 -0.70 -3.62
C ARG A 124 -0.84 0.13 -2.83
N THR A 125 -0.38 1.11 -2.05
CA THR A 125 -1.29 2.01 -1.32
C THR A 125 -2.15 2.80 -2.29
N ALA A 126 -1.55 3.39 -3.33
CA ALA A 126 -2.30 4.12 -4.35
C ALA A 126 -3.24 3.19 -5.16
N ALA A 127 -2.80 1.99 -5.50
CA ALA A 127 -3.61 1.00 -6.20
C ALA A 127 -4.82 0.57 -5.36
N THR A 128 -4.63 0.34 -4.05
CA THR A 128 -5.73 -0.01 -3.12
C THR A 128 -6.73 1.12 -2.96
N SER A 129 -6.26 2.37 -2.77
CA SER A 129 -7.14 3.54 -2.68
C SER A 129 -7.98 3.72 -3.94
N ALA A 130 -7.37 3.60 -5.12
CA ALA A 130 -8.07 3.71 -6.39
C ALA A 130 -9.03 2.52 -6.63
N LEU A 131 -8.66 1.31 -6.21
CA LEU A 131 -9.55 0.14 -6.24
C LEU A 131 -10.76 0.35 -5.32
N ALA A 132 -10.58 0.84 -4.10
CA ALA A 132 -11.68 1.18 -3.21
C ALA A 132 -12.60 2.23 -3.84
N ALA A 133 -12.04 3.30 -4.38
CA ALA A 133 -12.78 4.35 -5.05
C ALA A 133 -13.56 3.84 -6.28
N LYS A 134 -13.04 2.86 -7.03
CA LYS A 134 -13.75 2.20 -8.16
C LYS A 134 -15.10 1.61 -7.72
N HIS A 135 -15.22 1.16 -6.48
CA HIS A 135 -16.44 0.59 -5.92
C HIS A 135 -17.28 1.59 -5.10
N LEU A 136 -16.67 2.67 -4.62
CA LEU A 136 -17.24 3.56 -3.60
C LEU A 136 -17.43 5.00 -4.06
N ALA A 137 -16.70 5.48 -5.06
CA ALA A 137 -16.80 6.85 -5.56
C ALA A 137 -18.08 7.07 -6.39
N PRO A 138 -18.50 8.32 -6.60
CA PRO A 138 -19.58 8.62 -7.53
C PRO A 138 -19.20 8.19 -8.94
N GLU A 139 -20.18 7.65 -9.68
CA GLU A 139 -19.99 7.28 -11.08
C GLU A 139 -19.60 8.52 -11.92
N GLY A 140 -18.62 8.34 -12.80
CA GLY A 140 -18.15 9.42 -13.68
C GLY A 140 -17.39 10.53 -12.95
N ALA A 141 -16.87 10.27 -11.75
CA ALA A 141 -16.01 11.22 -11.04
C ALA A 141 -14.80 11.64 -11.91
N ARG A 142 -14.53 12.95 -11.98
CA ARG A 142 -13.45 13.55 -12.78
C ARG A 142 -12.51 14.42 -11.97
N THR A 143 -12.96 14.89 -10.80
CA THR A 143 -12.20 15.84 -9.96
C THR A 143 -11.83 15.20 -8.63
N MET A 144 -10.54 15.19 -8.33
CA MET A 144 -9.97 14.70 -7.08
C MET A 144 -9.25 15.82 -6.34
N ALA A 145 -9.42 15.89 -5.03
CA ALA A 145 -8.60 16.71 -4.14
C ALA A 145 -7.56 15.82 -3.44
N LEU A 146 -6.31 16.31 -3.39
CA LEU A 146 -5.24 15.74 -2.58
C LEU A 146 -4.86 16.72 -1.49
N ILE A 147 -5.08 16.34 -0.23
CA ILE A 147 -4.75 17.11 0.95
C ILE A 147 -3.55 16.44 1.63
N GLY A 148 -2.40 17.10 1.57
CA GLY A 148 -1.10 16.52 1.82
C GLY A 148 -0.42 16.06 0.51
N ASN A 149 0.67 16.74 0.13
CA ASN A 149 1.38 16.47 -1.13
C ASN A 149 2.76 15.87 -0.88
N GLY A 150 2.80 14.96 0.12
CA GLY A 150 3.97 14.19 0.51
C GLY A 150 4.41 13.14 -0.52
N ALA A 151 5.06 12.07 -0.05
CA ALA A 151 5.62 11.02 -0.91
C ALA A 151 4.56 10.17 -1.65
N GLN A 152 3.31 10.13 -1.16
CA GLN A 152 2.22 9.35 -1.74
C GLN A 152 1.46 10.08 -2.85
N ALA A 153 1.50 11.40 -2.88
CA ALA A 153 0.57 12.22 -3.67
C ALA A 153 0.58 11.90 -5.17
N GLU A 154 1.77 11.79 -5.78
CA GLU A 154 1.88 11.52 -7.21
C GLU A 154 1.38 10.11 -7.56
N PHE A 155 1.67 9.11 -6.72
CA PHE A 155 1.19 7.74 -6.92
C PHE A 155 -0.34 7.68 -6.83
N GLN A 156 -0.95 8.37 -5.86
CA GLN A 156 -2.40 8.51 -5.73
C GLN A 156 -2.99 9.15 -6.99
N ALA A 157 -2.48 10.31 -7.42
CA ALA A 157 -2.96 11.02 -8.61
C ALA A 157 -2.93 10.13 -9.87
N ILE A 158 -1.82 9.41 -10.09
CA ILE A 158 -1.64 8.54 -11.27
C ILE A 158 -2.56 7.32 -11.19
N ALA A 159 -2.72 6.70 -10.01
CA ALA A 159 -3.62 5.57 -9.83
C ALA A 159 -5.08 5.93 -10.11
N PHE A 160 -5.55 7.07 -9.56
CA PHE A 160 -6.92 7.54 -9.79
C PHE A 160 -7.16 7.96 -11.23
N LYS A 161 -6.17 8.55 -11.91
CA LYS A 161 -6.23 8.78 -13.34
C LYS A 161 -6.37 7.47 -14.12
N ALA A 162 -5.50 6.51 -13.84
CA ALA A 162 -5.43 5.26 -14.60
C ALA A 162 -6.67 4.36 -14.39
N LEU A 163 -7.19 4.26 -13.16
CA LEU A 163 -8.30 3.36 -12.82
C LEU A 163 -9.68 4.00 -12.97
N LEU A 164 -9.82 5.30 -12.69
CA LEU A 164 -11.12 5.98 -12.66
C LEU A 164 -11.28 7.07 -13.74
N GLY A 165 -10.20 7.45 -14.42
CA GLY A 165 -10.25 8.52 -15.43
C GLY A 165 -10.30 9.92 -14.82
N ILE A 166 -9.80 10.11 -13.59
CA ILE A 166 -9.63 11.44 -13.01
C ILE A 166 -8.71 12.27 -13.90
N ASP A 167 -9.14 13.47 -14.26
CA ASP A 167 -8.38 14.39 -15.11
C ASP A 167 -8.18 15.78 -14.48
N ARG A 168 -8.89 16.11 -13.40
CA ARG A 168 -8.77 17.36 -12.65
C ARG A 168 -8.30 17.10 -11.23
N LEU A 169 -7.18 17.73 -10.86
CA LEU A 169 -6.52 17.54 -9.58
C LEU A 169 -6.43 18.88 -8.84
N ARG A 170 -6.93 18.91 -7.62
CA ARG A 170 -6.90 20.06 -6.72
C ARG A 170 -5.97 19.75 -5.56
N LEU A 171 -4.86 20.46 -5.47
CA LEU A 171 -3.78 20.20 -4.52
C LEU A 171 -3.81 21.22 -3.38
N TYR A 172 -3.61 20.74 -2.18
CA TYR A 172 -3.30 21.58 -1.03
C TYR A 172 -2.30 20.90 -0.10
N ASP A 173 -1.29 21.63 0.30
CA ASP A 173 -0.37 21.28 1.38
C ASP A 173 -0.03 22.55 2.17
N ILE A 174 0.28 22.39 3.45
CA ILE A 174 0.77 23.48 4.29
C ILE A 174 2.17 23.96 3.86
N ASP A 175 2.94 23.06 3.19
CA ASP A 175 4.20 23.39 2.56
C ASP A 175 4.00 23.62 1.06
N PRO A 176 4.09 24.87 0.56
CA PRO A 176 3.96 25.15 -0.86
C PRO A 176 5.00 24.43 -1.73
N ALA A 177 6.18 24.10 -1.18
CA ALA A 177 7.20 23.37 -1.92
C ALA A 177 6.77 21.94 -2.23
N ALA A 178 5.99 21.29 -1.34
CA ALA A 178 5.42 19.97 -1.58
C ALA A 178 4.43 20.00 -2.75
N SER A 179 3.54 20.98 -2.81
CA SER A 179 2.61 21.16 -3.94
C SER A 179 3.35 21.46 -5.24
N ALA A 180 4.38 22.33 -5.19
CA ALA A 180 5.20 22.65 -6.38
C ALA A 180 5.97 21.41 -6.90
N LYS A 181 6.48 20.53 -5.99
CA LYS A 181 7.08 19.25 -6.34
C LYS A 181 6.07 18.34 -7.04
N CYS A 182 4.86 18.22 -6.52
CA CYS A 182 3.79 17.41 -7.08
C CYS A 182 3.41 17.88 -8.50
N VAL A 183 3.23 19.19 -8.72
CA VAL A 183 2.96 19.78 -10.04
C VAL A 183 4.07 19.44 -11.03
N ARG A 184 5.35 19.60 -10.65
CA ARG A 184 6.49 19.27 -11.54
C ARG A 184 6.48 17.81 -11.94
N ASN A 185 6.29 16.91 -10.98
CA ASN A 185 6.37 15.47 -11.21
C ASN A 185 5.19 14.95 -12.06
N LEU A 186 4.02 15.57 -11.94
CA LEU A 186 2.82 15.20 -12.69
C LEU A 186 2.68 15.90 -14.05
N GLY A 187 3.57 16.81 -14.40
CA GLY A 187 3.47 17.64 -15.61
C GLY A 187 3.37 16.88 -16.94
N GLY A 188 3.82 15.61 -16.98
CA GLY A 188 3.75 14.76 -18.18
C GLY A 188 2.53 13.85 -18.27
N PHE A 189 1.64 13.86 -17.25
CA PHE A 189 0.55 12.88 -17.13
C PHE A 189 -0.81 13.37 -17.67
N GLY A 190 -0.90 14.57 -18.22
CA GLY A 190 -2.14 15.09 -18.83
C GLY A 190 -3.25 15.37 -17.80
N LEU A 191 -2.88 15.73 -16.57
CA LEU A 191 -3.79 16.18 -15.52
C LEU A 191 -3.92 17.71 -15.55
N ASP A 192 -5.14 18.20 -15.39
CA ASP A 192 -5.41 19.63 -15.12
C ASP A 192 -5.24 19.87 -13.61
N ILE A 193 -4.14 20.53 -13.24
CA ILE A 193 -3.71 20.66 -11.84
C ILE A 193 -3.90 22.08 -11.34
N THR A 194 -4.68 22.25 -10.28
CA THR A 194 -4.88 23.52 -9.56
C THR A 194 -4.30 23.40 -8.16
N VAL A 195 -3.35 24.27 -7.79
CA VAL A 195 -2.90 24.45 -6.40
C VAL A 195 -3.85 25.41 -5.71
N CYS A 196 -4.47 24.95 -4.63
CA CYS A 196 -5.49 25.68 -3.89
C CYS A 196 -4.88 26.39 -2.67
N PRO A 197 -5.48 27.54 -2.24
CA PRO A 197 -4.97 28.31 -1.11
C PRO A 197 -5.29 27.69 0.27
N SER A 198 -6.24 26.76 0.33
CA SER A 198 -6.63 26.07 1.57
C SER A 198 -7.19 24.68 1.28
N ALA A 199 -7.33 23.84 2.32
CA ALA A 199 -7.97 22.54 2.22
C ALA A 199 -9.44 22.67 1.80
N GLU A 200 -10.18 23.64 2.33
CA GLU A 200 -11.56 23.93 1.94
C GLU A 200 -11.66 24.22 0.45
N ALA A 201 -10.80 25.11 -0.03
CA ALA A 201 -10.76 25.44 -1.46
C ALA A 201 -10.41 24.21 -2.32
N ALA A 202 -9.57 23.29 -1.85
CA ALA A 202 -9.24 22.09 -2.58
C ALA A 202 -10.42 21.11 -2.63
N VAL A 203 -11.14 20.94 -1.53
CA VAL A 203 -12.29 20.03 -1.43
C VAL A 203 -13.52 20.56 -2.19
N GLU A 204 -13.66 21.88 -2.30
CA GLU A 204 -14.81 22.49 -2.99
C GLU A 204 -14.90 22.02 -4.46
N GLY A 205 -15.99 21.34 -4.81
CA GLY A 205 -16.24 20.79 -6.13
C GLY A 205 -15.49 19.50 -6.44
N ALA A 206 -14.69 18.96 -5.52
CA ALA A 206 -14.10 17.65 -5.65
C ALA A 206 -15.14 16.54 -5.39
N GLN A 207 -15.06 15.46 -6.14
CA GLN A 207 -15.90 14.28 -6.00
C GLN A 207 -15.20 13.19 -5.18
N ILE A 208 -13.88 13.24 -5.17
CA ILE A 208 -12.99 12.33 -4.41
C ILE A 208 -12.01 13.20 -3.63
N VAL A 209 -11.78 12.86 -2.38
CA VAL A 209 -10.75 13.49 -1.52
C VAL A 209 -9.83 12.40 -0.98
N THR A 210 -8.54 12.56 -1.16
CA THR A 210 -7.54 11.75 -0.44
C THR A 210 -6.83 12.65 0.56
N ALA A 211 -6.87 12.22 1.82
CA ALA A 211 -6.19 12.87 2.94
C ALA A 211 -4.97 12.02 3.33
N ASP A 212 -3.80 12.65 3.36
CA ASP A 212 -2.53 12.01 3.72
C ASP A 212 -1.65 13.01 4.49
N LYS A 213 -1.91 13.15 5.79
CA LYS A 213 -1.14 14.05 6.65
C LYS A 213 -0.88 13.47 8.04
N GLN A 214 0.21 13.89 8.62
CA GLN A 214 0.62 13.50 9.96
C GLN A 214 0.12 14.50 11.01
N TYR A 215 -0.63 14.03 12.03
CA TYR A 215 -0.91 14.70 13.30
C TYR A 215 -1.82 15.94 13.33
N ALA A 216 -2.79 16.12 12.43
CA ALA A 216 -3.81 17.16 12.61
C ALA A 216 -5.11 16.81 11.88
N THR A 217 -6.26 17.18 12.45
CA THR A 217 -7.53 17.16 11.73
C THR A 217 -7.44 18.12 10.55
N ILE A 218 -7.50 17.58 9.35
CA ILE A 218 -7.36 18.34 8.10
C ILE A 218 -8.66 18.49 7.33
N LEU A 219 -9.62 17.59 7.59
CA LEU A 219 -10.97 17.72 7.06
C LEU A 219 -11.96 17.93 8.20
N THR A 220 -12.69 19.02 8.14
CA THR A 220 -13.79 19.35 9.06
C THR A 220 -15.13 19.06 8.37
N ASP A 221 -16.18 18.89 9.18
CA ASP A 221 -17.48 18.46 8.69
C ASP A 221 -18.10 19.41 7.64
N ASN A 222 -17.90 20.70 7.79
CA ASN A 222 -18.39 21.73 6.86
C ASN A 222 -17.71 21.71 5.48
N MET A 223 -16.54 21.08 5.34
CA MET A 223 -15.85 20.94 4.04
C MET A 223 -16.44 19.82 3.20
N VAL A 224 -17.08 18.83 3.83
CA VAL A 224 -17.50 17.57 3.17
C VAL A 224 -18.95 17.67 2.71
N GLY A 225 -19.16 17.80 1.40
CA GLY A 225 -20.47 17.82 0.76
C GLY A 225 -21.09 16.43 0.60
N ALA A 226 -22.40 16.42 0.23
CA ALA A 226 -23.08 15.18 -0.10
C ALA A 226 -22.48 14.53 -1.36
N GLY A 227 -22.41 13.20 -1.39
CA GLY A 227 -21.98 12.42 -2.54
C GLY A 227 -20.46 12.24 -2.68
N ILE A 228 -19.66 12.86 -1.82
CA ILE A 228 -18.21 12.77 -1.88
C ILE A 228 -17.70 11.37 -1.47
N HIS A 229 -16.57 10.94 -2.04
CA HIS A 229 -15.81 9.79 -1.58
C HIS A 229 -14.51 10.27 -0.92
N ILE A 230 -14.19 9.73 0.24
CA ILE A 230 -12.99 10.10 1.02
C ILE A 230 -12.11 8.85 1.16
N ASN A 231 -10.81 8.97 0.84
CA ASN A 231 -9.78 8.03 1.23
C ASN A 231 -8.97 8.66 2.37
N ALA A 232 -9.04 8.09 3.55
CA ALA A 232 -8.21 8.45 4.68
C ALA A 232 -7.03 7.48 4.72
N VAL A 233 -5.85 7.93 4.30
CA VAL A 233 -4.66 7.08 4.15
C VAL A 233 -3.53 7.46 5.11
N GLY A 234 -3.70 8.51 5.90
CA GLY A 234 -2.68 8.99 6.83
C GLY A 234 -2.80 8.43 8.25
N GLY A 235 -3.93 7.85 8.63
CA GLY A 235 -4.12 7.13 9.90
C GLY A 235 -3.47 5.75 9.83
N ASP A 236 -2.45 5.50 10.63
CA ASP A 236 -1.68 4.25 10.60
C ASP A 236 -1.14 3.83 11.98
N CYS A 237 -1.58 4.52 13.04
CA CYS A 237 -1.21 4.16 14.40
C CYS A 237 -2.22 4.71 15.43
N PRO A 238 -2.21 4.15 16.66
CA PRO A 238 -3.10 4.60 17.73
C PRO A 238 -2.95 6.10 18.03
N GLY A 239 -4.09 6.80 18.13
CA GLY A 239 -4.15 8.24 18.45
C GLY A 239 -3.91 9.17 17.25
N LYS A 240 -3.63 8.64 16.07
CA LYS A 240 -3.44 9.45 14.85
C LYS A 240 -4.72 9.42 14.01
N THR A 241 -5.34 10.59 13.83
CA THR A 241 -6.54 10.77 13.01
C THR A 241 -6.47 12.08 12.24
N GLU A 242 -7.08 12.11 11.06
CA GLU A 242 -7.05 13.23 10.10
C GLU A 242 -8.42 13.87 9.90
N LEU A 243 -9.49 13.11 10.19
CA LEU A 243 -10.86 13.53 9.95
C LEU A 243 -11.56 13.91 11.25
N HIS A 244 -12.42 14.93 11.17
CA HIS A 244 -13.32 15.24 12.29
C HIS A 244 -14.34 14.10 12.46
N ALA A 245 -14.62 13.68 13.69
CA ALA A 245 -15.48 12.54 14.00
C ALA A 245 -16.90 12.63 13.42
N ASP A 246 -17.43 13.86 13.20
CA ASP A 246 -18.76 14.04 12.61
C ASP A 246 -18.82 13.64 11.13
N ILE A 247 -17.69 13.71 10.40
CA ILE A 247 -17.60 13.15 9.04
C ILE A 247 -17.86 11.65 9.10
N LEU A 248 -17.20 10.95 10.03
CA LEU A 248 -17.32 9.51 10.17
C LEU A 248 -18.78 9.11 10.50
N ARG A 249 -19.43 9.83 11.45
CA ARG A 249 -20.80 9.51 11.89
C ARG A 249 -21.84 9.56 10.78
N ARG A 250 -21.63 10.37 9.74
CA ARG A 250 -22.57 10.52 8.62
C ARG A 250 -22.11 9.83 7.33
N SER A 251 -20.98 9.13 7.36
CA SER A 251 -20.42 8.40 6.23
C SER A 251 -20.76 6.92 6.28
N ALA A 252 -20.89 6.30 5.11
CA ALA A 252 -20.75 4.85 5.01
C ALA A 252 -19.26 4.53 5.03
N ILE A 253 -18.82 3.79 6.05
CA ILE A 253 -17.40 3.52 6.31
C ILE A 253 -17.01 2.14 5.80
N PHE A 254 -15.89 2.10 5.09
CA PHE A 254 -15.28 0.88 4.55
C PHE A 254 -13.84 0.78 5.05
N THR A 255 -13.38 -0.46 5.31
CA THR A 255 -12.04 -0.74 5.84
C THR A 255 -11.44 -1.92 5.08
N GLU A 256 -10.14 -2.14 5.22
CA GLU A 256 -9.52 -3.39 4.77
C GLU A 256 -9.83 -4.54 5.74
N PHE A 257 -9.36 -4.40 6.98
CA PHE A 257 -9.52 -5.38 8.06
C PHE A 257 -9.93 -4.66 9.34
N THR A 258 -11.20 -4.73 9.67
CA THR A 258 -11.83 -3.97 10.76
C THR A 258 -11.12 -4.13 12.11
N PRO A 259 -10.66 -5.33 12.55
CA PRO A 259 -9.97 -5.46 13.81
C PRO A 259 -8.69 -4.61 13.93
N GLN A 260 -7.94 -4.44 12.84
CA GLN A 260 -6.75 -3.59 12.79
C GLN A 260 -7.14 -2.11 12.70
N THR A 261 -8.08 -1.76 11.80
CA THR A 261 -8.49 -0.37 11.59
C THR A 261 -9.11 0.24 12.85
N ARG A 262 -9.78 -0.56 13.71
CA ARG A 262 -10.30 -0.11 15.02
C ARG A 262 -9.22 0.42 15.96
N THR A 263 -8.00 -0.03 15.81
CA THR A 263 -6.87 0.39 16.65
C THR A 263 -6.08 1.55 16.02
N GLU A 264 -6.00 1.60 14.71
CA GLU A 264 -5.02 2.43 13.99
C GLU A 264 -5.65 3.47 13.06
N GLY A 265 -6.88 3.21 12.55
CA GLY A 265 -7.54 4.06 11.57
C GLY A 265 -8.41 5.16 12.17
N GLU A 266 -9.13 5.86 11.31
CA GLU A 266 -10.07 6.93 11.69
C GLU A 266 -11.18 6.43 12.59
N ILE A 267 -11.66 5.18 12.42
CA ILE A 267 -12.74 4.58 13.21
C ILE A 267 -12.38 4.32 14.67
N GLN A 268 -11.12 4.51 15.09
CA GLN A 268 -10.76 4.53 16.51
C GLN A 268 -11.49 5.63 17.31
N GLN A 269 -11.98 6.69 16.62
CA GLN A 269 -12.77 7.79 17.20
C GLN A 269 -14.23 7.42 17.48
N LEU A 270 -14.69 6.24 17.01
CA LEU A 270 -16.08 5.83 17.08
C LEU A 270 -16.28 4.69 18.08
N PRO A 271 -17.52 4.50 18.61
CA PRO A 271 -17.85 3.33 19.42
C PRO A 271 -17.50 2.02 18.69
N ALA A 272 -17.13 0.99 19.44
CA ALA A 272 -16.70 -0.30 18.90
C ALA A 272 -17.78 -1.01 18.07
N ASP A 273 -19.05 -0.73 18.34
CA ASP A 273 -20.22 -1.27 17.63
C ASP A 273 -20.67 -0.41 16.44
N HIS A 274 -19.99 0.71 16.16
CA HIS A 274 -20.33 1.52 14.98
C HIS A 274 -20.20 0.67 13.71
N PRO A 275 -21.22 0.64 12.82
CA PRO A 275 -21.21 -0.24 11.66
C PRO A 275 -20.15 0.19 10.64
N VAL A 276 -19.37 -0.78 10.20
CA VAL A 276 -18.39 -0.65 9.11
C VAL A 276 -18.52 -1.85 8.17
N THR A 277 -18.11 -1.69 6.91
CA THR A 277 -18.09 -2.77 5.92
C THR A 277 -16.66 -3.00 5.47
N GLU A 278 -16.22 -4.25 5.44
CA GLU A 278 -14.90 -4.56 4.86
C GLU A 278 -14.97 -4.54 3.33
N LEU A 279 -13.99 -3.92 2.69
CA LEU A 279 -13.97 -3.68 1.24
C LEU A 279 -14.07 -4.99 0.44
N TRP A 280 -13.47 -6.08 0.92
CA TRP A 280 -13.57 -7.37 0.26
C TRP A 280 -15.02 -7.87 0.11
N GLN A 281 -15.91 -7.53 1.05
CA GLN A 281 -17.33 -7.90 0.97
C GLN A 281 -18.03 -7.18 -0.19
N VAL A 282 -17.65 -5.93 -0.44
CA VAL A 282 -18.16 -5.16 -1.60
C VAL A 282 -17.62 -5.75 -2.89
N ILE A 283 -16.32 -6.03 -2.96
CA ILE A 283 -15.65 -6.64 -4.12
C ILE A 283 -16.23 -8.02 -4.44
N ALA A 284 -16.58 -8.81 -3.41
CA ALA A 284 -17.21 -10.13 -3.55
C ALA A 284 -18.73 -10.07 -3.84
N GLY A 285 -19.33 -8.87 -3.85
CA GLY A 285 -20.77 -8.70 -4.06
C GLY A 285 -21.64 -9.12 -2.87
N LEU A 286 -21.04 -9.26 -1.68
CA LEU A 286 -21.73 -9.67 -0.44
C LEU A 286 -22.31 -8.47 0.33
N ALA A 287 -21.77 -7.28 0.10
CA ALA A 287 -22.26 -6.04 0.67
C ALA A 287 -22.37 -4.96 -0.42
N PRO A 288 -23.29 -4.00 -0.29
CA PRO A 288 -23.35 -2.88 -1.21
C PRO A 288 -22.18 -1.93 -0.98
N GLY A 289 -21.63 -1.38 -2.06
CA GLY A 289 -20.74 -0.22 -2.02
C GLY A 289 -21.55 1.06 -1.83
N ARG A 290 -21.35 2.05 -2.72
CA ARG A 290 -22.17 3.27 -2.76
C ARG A 290 -23.63 2.93 -3.11
N ARG A 291 -24.59 3.43 -2.30
CA ARG A 291 -26.03 3.14 -2.47
C ARG A 291 -26.77 4.21 -3.26
N ASP A 292 -26.33 5.46 -3.17
CA ASP A 292 -26.97 6.58 -3.86
C ASP A 292 -25.97 7.73 -4.12
N ALA A 293 -26.37 8.68 -4.96
CA ALA A 293 -25.55 9.81 -5.38
C ALA A 293 -25.23 10.82 -4.27
N ARG A 294 -25.98 10.83 -3.16
CA ARG A 294 -25.80 11.76 -2.05
C ARG A 294 -25.01 11.15 -0.89
N GLN A 295 -24.84 9.83 -0.89
CA GLN A 295 -24.13 9.12 0.17
C GLN A 295 -22.67 9.56 0.21
N ILE A 296 -22.17 9.91 1.40
CA ILE A 296 -20.75 10.07 1.66
C ILE A 296 -20.19 8.67 1.93
N THR A 297 -19.13 8.31 1.23
CA THR A 297 -18.40 7.06 1.44
C THR A 297 -17.00 7.39 1.93
N LEU A 298 -16.55 6.66 2.94
CA LEU A 298 -15.22 6.80 3.52
C LEU A 298 -14.50 5.45 3.47
N PHE A 299 -13.34 5.40 2.85
CA PHE A 299 -12.42 4.29 2.94
C PHE A 299 -11.33 4.65 3.97
N ASP A 300 -11.40 4.01 5.14
CA ASP A 300 -10.45 4.19 6.24
C ASP A 300 -9.33 3.17 6.06
N SER A 301 -8.27 3.61 5.38
CA SER A 301 -7.19 2.79 4.86
C SER A 301 -5.96 2.90 5.75
N VAL A 302 -5.70 1.86 6.51
CA VAL A 302 -4.47 1.70 7.30
C VAL A 302 -3.45 0.81 6.61
N GLY A 303 -3.87 0.16 5.51
CA GLY A 303 -3.10 -0.84 4.77
C GLY A 303 -3.07 -2.20 5.49
N PHE A 304 -3.23 -3.28 4.73
CA PHE A 304 -3.30 -4.63 5.28
C PHE A 304 -2.35 -5.60 4.55
N ALA A 305 -1.89 -6.63 5.27
CA ALA A 305 -0.86 -7.55 4.78
C ALA A 305 -1.22 -8.27 3.46
N ILE A 306 -2.52 -8.46 3.15
CA ILE A 306 -2.95 -9.09 1.89
C ILE A 306 -2.60 -8.22 0.69
N GLU A 307 -2.64 -6.89 0.81
CA GLU A 307 -2.22 -5.97 -0.27
C GLU A 307 -0.72 -6.08 -0.55
N ASP A 308 0.08 -6.18 0.52
CA ASP A 308 1.53 -6.37 0.39
C ASP A 308 1.85 -7.74 -0.23
N PHE A 309 1.12 -8.78 0.17
CA PHE A 309 1.21 -10.12 -0.43
C PHE A 309 0.86 -10.11 -1.93
N SER A 310 -0.22 -9.42 -2.31
CA SER A 310 -0.62 -9.26 -3.71
C SER A 310 0.46 -8.55 -4.52
N ALA A 311 1.06 -7.49 -3.95
CA ALA A 311 2.13 -6.72 -4.57
C ALA A 311 3.41 -7.56 -4.75
N LEU A 312 3.80 -8.32 -3.73
CA LEU A 312 4.93 -9.26 -3.80
C LEU A 312 4.73 -10.30 -4.90
N TRP A 313 3.53 -10.87 -5.01
CA TRP A 313 3.20 -11.84 -6.07
C TRP A 313 3.18 -11.20 -7.45
N TYR A 314 2.63 -10.00 -7.58
CA TYR A 314 2.63 -9.27 -8.83
C TYR A 314 4.06 -9.04 -9.33
N VAL A 315 4.95 -8.53 -8.47
CA VAL A 315 6.37 -8.36 -8.80
C VAL A 315 7.01 -9.70 -9.17
N SER A 316 6.83 -10.75 -8.36
CA SER A 316 7.37 -12.09 -8.64
C SER A 316 6.95 -12.62 -10.02
N ALA A 317 5.73 -12.37 -10.46
CA ALA A 317 5.25 -12.77 -11.78
C ALA A 317 5.98 -12.03 -12.91
N GLN A 318 6.30 -10.74 -12.72
CA GLN A 318 7.01 -9.93 -13.72
C GLN A 318 8.48 -10.33 -13.90
N LEU A 319 9.13 -10.87 -12.85
CA LEU A 319 10.55 -11.21 -12.91
C LEU A 319 10.87 -12.27 -13.95
N ARG A 320 9.94 -13.18 -14.23
CA ARG A 320 10.13 -14.22 -15.26
C ARG A 320 10.27 -13.66 -16.66
N ALA A 321 9.56 -12.60 -16.97
CA ALA A 321 9.55 -11.96 -18.27
C ALA A 321 10.68 -10.93 -18.44
N THR A 322 11.07 -10.28 -17.34
CA THR A 322 11.99 -9.14 -17.37
C THR A 322 13.43 -9.48 -16.97
N GLY A 323 13.62 -10.49 -16.12
CA GLY A 323 14.94 -10.82 -15.55
C GLY A 323 15.49 -9.75 -14.61
N LEU A 324 14.66 -8.79 -14.13
CA LEU A 324 15.07 -7.66 -13.31
C LEU A 324 15.18 -8.07 -11.84
N TYR A 325 16.13 -8.91 -11.50
CA TYR A 325 16.47 -9.32 -10.14
C TYR A 325 17.95 -9.70 -10.04
N GLU A 326 18.44 -9.75 -8.83
CA GLU A 326 19.76 -10.27 -8.48
C GLU A 326 19.61 -11.64 -7.80
N GLU A 327 20.61 -12.49 -7.92
CA GLU A 327 20.65 -13.75 -7.21
C GLU A 327 21.38 -13.57 -5.88
N LEU A 328 20.67 -13.74 -4.75
CA LEU A 328 21.28 -13.72 -3.43
C LEU A 328 21.58 -15.13 -2.96
N ASP A 329 22.84 -15.38 -2.57
CA ASP A 329 23.26 -16.56 -1.80
C ASP A 329 22.85 -16.32 -0.32
N LEU A 330 21.58 -16.63 -0.01
CA LEU A 330 20.95 -16.31 1.27
C LEU A 330 20.84 -17.50 2.21
N LEU A 331 20.80 -18.71 1.67
CA LEU A 331 20.50 -19.91 2.45
C LEU A 331 21.72 -20.84 2.47
N ALA A 332 22.03 -21.37 3.65
CA ALA A 332 23.00 -22.43 3.76
C ALA A 332 22.53 -23.67 3.00
N ASP A 333 23.41 -24.26 2.18
CA ASP A 333 23.14 -25.46 1.37
C ASP A 333 24.22 -26.54 1.63
N PRO A 334 24.17 -27.23 2.79
CA PRO A 334 25.09 -28.30 3.12
C PRO A 334 24.80 -29.55 2.28
N ASP A 335 25.84 -30.34 1.92
CA ASP A 335 25.70 -31.61 1.18
C ASP A 335 24.80 -32.62 1.95
N GLU A 336 24.89 -32.65 3.26
CA GLU A 336 24.00 -33.33 4.19
C GLU A 336 23.24 -32.30 5.01
N PRO A 337 21.90 -32.20 4.92
CA PRO A 337 21.12 -31.17 5.59
C PRO A 337 21.30 -31.04 7.11
N ARG A 338 21.79 -32.09 7.76
CA ARG A 338 22.09 -32.11 9.21
C ARG A 338 23.52 -31.71 9.53
N ASP A 339 24.41 -31.53 8.53
CA ASP A 339 25.82 -31.21 8.71
C ASP A 339 26.15 -29.75 8.35
N LEU A 340 25.49 -28.83 9.02
CA LEU A 340 25.76 -27.39 8.84
C LEU A 340 27.19 -27.01 9.25
N PHE A 341 27.73 -27.67 10.31
CA PHE A 341 29.11 -27.43 10.75
C PHE A 341 30.16 -27.91 9.75
N GLY A 342 29.88 -28.96 9.00
CA GLY A 342 30.76 -29.46 7.92
C GLY A 342 31.02 -28.43 6.83
N MET A 343 30.10 -27.47 6.60
CA MET A 343 30.34 -26.36 5.67
C MET A 343 31.51 -25.47 6.15
N LEU A 344 31.60 -25.19 7.45
CA LEU A 344 32.69 -24.40 8.03
C LEU A 344 34.04 -25.11 7.88
N LEU A 345 34.06 -26.41 8.13
CA LEU A 345 35.29 -27.21 7.98
C LEU A 345 35.79 -27.25 6.54
N ARG A 346 34.87 -27.40 5.57
CA ARG A 346 35.22 -27.34 4.13
C ARG A 346 35.72 -25.98 3.71
N ALA A 347 35.12 -24.89 4.20
CA ALA A 347 35.56 -23.54 3.89
C ALA A 347 36.96 -23.25 4.45
N ASP A 348 37.26 -23.73 5.65
CA ASP A 348 38.61 -23.58 6.27
C ASP A 348 39.68 -24.39 5.52
N ALA A 349 39.35 -25.61 5.06
CA ALA A 349 40.25 -26.43 4.24
C ALA A 349 40.62 -25.75 2.91
N ILE A 350 39.65 -25.09 2.25
CA ILE A 350 39.90 -24.31 1.03
C ILE A 350 40.80 -23.10 1.32
N ARG A 351 40.59 -22.39 2.42
CA ARG A 351 41.37 -21.23 2.82
C ARG A 351 42.84 -21.61 3.13
N THR A 352 43.06 -22.76 3.75
CA THR A 352 44.41 -23.23 4.11
C THR A 352 45.16 -23.89 2.94
N ALA A 353 44.47 -24.21 1.83
CA ALA A 353 45.06 -24.75 0.62
C ALA A 353 45.37 -23.70 -0.46
N ALA A 354 44.93 -22.46 -0.29
CA ALA A 354 45.17 -21.32 -1.17
C ALA A 354 46.30 -20.42 -0.60
#